data_012f631d2a0230aa01dd02274bc3f645
#
_entry.id   012f631d2a0230aa01dd02274bc3f645
#
_cell.length_a   1.000
_cell.length_b   1.000
_cell.length_c   1.000
_cell.angle_alpha   90.00
_cell.angle_beta   90.00
_cell.angle_gamma   90.00
#
_symmetry.space_group_name_H-M   'P 1'
#
loop_
_entity.id
_entity.type
_entity.pdbx_description
1 polymer ?
#
loop_
_entity_poly.entity_id
_entity_poly.type
_entity_poly.pdbx_seq_one_letter_code
_entity_poly.pdbx_strand_id
1 'polypeptide(L)'
;DLYRRVINRNSRLRRLLELKAPEIIARNEKRMLQEAVDSLLDNGRRGKAMTGANKRALKSLADMIKGKSGRFRQNLLGKRVDYSGRSVITVGPTLKLHQCGLPKLMALELFKPFIFAQLEVRGIATTIKAAKKEVESGTPVVWDILEEVIKEHPILLNRAPTLHRLGIQA
;
A
#
# COMPACT_ATOMS: atom_id res chain seq x y z
N ASP A 1 4.40 -10.57 -19.33
CA ASP A 1 5.03 -11.73 -19.99
C ASP A 1 4.08 -12.91 -20.17
N LEU A 2 3.31 -13.31 -19.15
CA LEU A 2 2.31 -14.39 -19.28
C LEU A 2 1.20 -14.04 -20.28
N TYR A 3 0.68 -12.82 -20.23
CA TYR A 3 -0.32 -12.34 -21.19
C TYR A 3 0.23 -12.29 -22.63
N ARG A 4 1.46 -11.84 -22.81
CA ARG A 4 2.15 -11.86 -24.12
C ARG A 4 2.31 -13.26 -24.65
N ARG A 5 2.57 -14.25 -23.80
CA ARG A 5 2.62 -15.68 -24.21
C ARG A 5 1.28 -16.15 -24.75
N VAL A 6 0.17 -15.80 -24.10
CA VAL A 6 -1.19 -16.15 -24.59
C VAL A 6 -1.43 -15.54 -25.97
N ILE A 7 -1.11 -14.26 -26.18
CA ILE A 7 -1.26 -13.58 -27.46
C ILE A 7 -0.44 -14.29 -28.55
N ASN A 8 0.83 -14.58 -28.27
CA ASN A 8 1.71 -15.25 -29.25
C ASN A 8 1.22 -16.65 -29.61
N ARG A 9 0.76 -17.44 -28.64
CA ARG A 9 0.19 -18.78 -28.88
C ARG A 9 -1.11 -18.71 -29.67
N ASN A 10 -1.98 -17.75 -29.31
CA ASN A 10 -3.22 -17.54 -30.05
C ASN A 10 -2.96 -17.14 -31.52
N SER A 11 -2.06 -16.19 -31.77
CA SER A 11 -1.70 -15.76 -33.13
C SER A 11 -1.11 -16.89 -33.93
N ARG A 12 -0.29 -17.73 -33.30
CA ARG A 12 0.29 -18.92 -33.96
C ARG A 12 -0.76 -19.97 -34.32
N LEU A 13 -1.69 -20.26 -33.40
CA LEU A 13 -2.80 -21.15 -33.64
C LEU A 13 -3.69 -20.66 -34.80
N ARG A 14 -4.05 -19.35 -34.79
CA ARG A 14 -4.84 -18.74 -35.86
C ARG A 14 -4.17 -18.93 -37.22
N ARG A 15 -2.88 -18.67 -37.33
CA ARG A 15 -2.11 -18.83 -38.56
C ARG A 15 -2.06 -20.28 -39.04
N LEU A 16 -1.94 -21.24 -38.11
CA LEU A 16 -1.97 -22.69 -38.48
C LEU A 16 -3.35 -23.12 -38.99
N LEU A 17 -4.43 -22.59 -38.45
CA LEU A 17 -5.79 -22.86 -38.90
C LEU A 17 -6.05 -22.26 -40.30
N GLU A 18 -5.58 -21.06 -40.55
CA GLU A 18 -5.66 -20.38 -41.86
C GLU A 18 -4.90 -21.16 -42.93
N LEU A 19 -3.74 -21.71 -42.60
CA LEU A 19 -2.91 -22.55 -43.49
C LEU A 19 -3.42 -23.99 -43.64
N LYS A 20 -4.55 -24.34 -43.01
CA LYS A 20 -5.09 -25.71 -42.99
C LYS A 20 -4.04 -26.78 -42.61
N ALA A 21 -3.24 -26.48 -41.59
CA ALA A 21 -2.20 -27.35 -41.08
C ALA A 21 -2.80 -28.72 -40.61
N PRO A 22 -2.01 -29.82 -40.59
CA PRO A 22 -2.45 -31.13 -40.12
C PRO A 22 -3.06 -31.03 -38.70
N GLU A 23 -4.13 -31.79 -38.47
CA GLU A 23 -4.89 -31.78 -37.23
C GLU A 23 -4.02 -32.03 -35.99
N ILE A 24 -3.03 -32.89 -36.09
CA ILE A 24 -2.10 -33.22 -34.99
C ILE A 24 -1.36 -31.96 -34.52
N ILE A 25 -0.89 -31.13 -35.47
CA ILE A 25 -0.17 -29.87 -35.16
C ILE A 25 -1.12 -28.87 -34.55
N ALA A 26 -2.32 -28.71 -35.12
CA ALA A 26 -3.35 -27.81 -34.57
C ALA A 26 -3.77 -28.22 -33.15
N ARG A 27 -3.93 -29.51 -32.87
CA ARG A 27 -4.25 -30.06 -31.56
C ARG A 27 -3.15 -29.79 -30.54
N ASN A 28 -1.89 -29.94 -30.91
CA ASN A 28 -0.76 -29.63 -30.04
C ASN A 28 -0.68 -28.13 -29.72
N GLU A 29 -0.90 -27.27 -30.70
CA GLU A 29 -0.88 -25.81 -30.46
C GLU A 29 -2.08 -25.34 -29.59
N LYS A 30 -3.26 -25.96 -29.73
CA LYS A 30 -4.40 -25.76 -28.82
C LYS A 30 -4.02 -26.11 -27.38
N ARG A 31 -3.35 -27.24 -27.15
CA ARG A 31 -2.85 -27.64 -25.83
C ARG A 31 -1.86 -26.64 -25.27
N MET A 32 -0.92 -26.14 -26.09
CA MET A 32 0.04 -25.13 -25.66
C MET A 32 -0.60 -23.77 -25.37
N LEU A 33 -1.66 -23.40 -26.09
CA LEU A 33 -2.46 -22.23 -25.79
C LEU A 33 -3.17 -22.39 -24.43
N GLN A 34 -3.76 -23.56 -24.18
CA GLN A 34 -4.41 -23.86 -22.91
C GLN A 34 -3.40 -23.77 -21.74
N GLU A 35 -2.21 -24.32 -21.87
CA GLU A 35 -1.14 -24.21 -20.88
C GLU A 35 -0.75 -22.74 -20.62
N ALA A 36 -0.71 -21.91 -21.66
CA ALA A 36 -0.42 -20.50 -21.51
C ALA A 36 -1.53 -19.75 -20.76
N VAL A 37 -2.80 -20.07 -21.01
CA VAL A 37 -3.95 -19.51 -20.29
C VAL A 37 -3.96 -19.98 -18.84
N ASP A 38 -3.74 -21.26 -18.58
CA ASP A 38 -3.65 -21.83 -17.23
C ASP A 38 -2.55 -21.13 -16.42
N SER A 39 -1.40 -20.88 -17.04
CA SER A 39 -0.28 -20.15 -16.41
C SER A 39 -0.61 -18.68 -16.16
N LEU A 40 -1.39 -18.04 -17.01
CA LEU A 40 -1.85 -16.66 -16.78
C LEU A 40 -2.78 -16.58 -15.57
N LEU A 41 -3.66 -17.56 -15.41
CA LEU A 41 -4.62 -17.60 -14.31
C LEU A 41 -3.95 -18.00 -12.99
N ASP A 42 -3.21 -19.10 -12.96
CA ASP A 42 -2.53 -19.63 -11.76
C ASP A 42 -1.23 -20.35 -12.15
N ASN A 43 -0.12 -19.61 -12.18
CA ASN A 43 1.18 -20.12 -12.62
C ASN A 43 1.74 -21.12 -11.61
N GLY A 44 2.06 -22.32 -12.07
CA GLY A 44 2.63 -23.39 -11.26
C GLY A 44 1.60 -24.32 -10.62
N ARG A 45 0.32 -24.14 -10.87
CA ARG A 45 -0.72 -25.07 -10.39
C ARG A 45 -0.65 -26.42 -11.08
N ARG A 46 -0.33 -26.43 -12.39
CA ARG A 46 -0.13 -27.65 -13.20
C ARG A 46 1.29 -27.67 -13.74
N GLY A 47 2.12 -28.56 -13.23
CA GLY A 47 3.48 -28.75 -13.69
C GLY A 47 4.45 -27.65 -13.28
N LYS A 48 5.49 -27.46 -14.08
CA LYS A 48 6.57 -26.50 -13.80
C LYS A 48 6.10 -25.06 -14.05
N ALA A 49 6.28 -24.20 -13.06
CA ALA A 49 5.95 -22.79 -13.20
C ALA A 49 6.74 -22.11 -14.33
N MET A 50 6.06 -21.24 -15.08
CA MET A 50 6.70 -20.39 -16.09
C MET A 50 7.59 -19.36 -15.40
N THR A 51 8.84 -19.28 -15.82
CA THR A 51 9.86 -18.39 -15.25
C THR A 51 10.22 -17.26 -16.20
N GLY A 52 10.65 -16.13 -15.64
CA GLY A 52 11.24 -15.02 -16.36
C GLY A 52 12.75 -15.19 -16.59
N ALA A 53 13.40 -14.15 -17.11
CA ALA A 53 14.84 -14.12 -17.40
C ALA A 53 15.70 -14.47 -16.16
N ASN A 54 15.27 -14.05 -14.97
CA ASN A 54 15.99 -14.29 -13.69
C ASN A 54 15.63 -15.62 -13.03
N LYS A 55 15.10 -16.60 -13.76
CA LYS A 55 14.65 -17.92 -13.26
C LYS A 55 13.60 -17.86 -12.15
N ARG A 56 13.04 -16.69 -11.84
CA ARG A 56 11.93 -16.53 -10.89
C ARG A 56 10.60 -16.79 -11.58
N ALA A 57 9.68 -17.45 -10.87
CA ALA A 57 8.33 -17.67 -11.37
C ALA A 57 7.65 -16.33 -11.67
N LEU A 58 6.97 -16.25 -12.81
CA LEU A 58 6.19 -15.07 -13.19
C LEU A 58 4.92 -15.00 -12.33
N LYS A 59 4.54 -13.82 -11.91
CA LYS A 59 3.29 -13.60 -11.16
C LYS A 59 2.08 -13.80 -12.07
N SER A 60 1.19 -14.70 -11.67
CA SER A 60 -0.10 -14.92 -12.28
C SER A 60 -1.19 -14.04 -11.68
N LEU A 61 -2.40 -14.07 -12.27
CA LEU A 61 -3.56 -13.35 -11.72
C LEU A 61 -3.92 -13.84 -10.31
N ALA A 62 -3.85 -15.14 -10.06
CA ALA A 62 -4.07 -15.71 -8.74
C ALA A 62 -3.07 -15.19 -7.70
N ASP A 63 -1.80 -15.04 -8.06
CA ASP A 63 -0.75 -14.52 -7.17
C ASP A 63 -0.93 -13.04 -6.82
N MET A 64 -1.63 -12.29 -7.68
CA MET A 64 -1.99 -10.89 -7.39
C MET A 64 -3.09 -10.77 -6.33
N ILE A 65 -3.88 -11.80 -6.13
CA ILE A 65 -5.02 -11.83 -5.21
C ILE A 65 -4.65 -12.54 -3.91
N LYS A 66 -3.95 -13.69 -4.03
CA LYS A 66 -3.57 -14.57 -2.93
C LYS A 66 -2.33 -14.09 -2.17
N GLY A 67 -2.20 -14.58 -0.95
CA GLY A 67 -0.99 -14.46 -0.15
C GLY A 67 -0.79 -13.12 0.55
N LYS A 68 0.38 -12.95 1.16
CA LYS A 68 0.73 -11.80 2.00
C LYS A 68 0.79 -10.48 1.24
N SER A 69 1.25 -10.52 -0.01
CA SER A 69 1.35 -9.38 -0.92
C SER A 69 0.19 -9.28 -1.92
N GLY A 70 -0.85 -10.11 -1.75
CA GLY A 70 -2.05 -10.08 -2.57
C GLY A 70 -3.02 -8.97 -2.17
N ARG A 71 -3.97 -8.68 -3.07
CA ARG A 71 -4.94 -7.58 -2.87
C ARG A 71 -5.77 -7.71 -1.60
N PHE A 72 -6.18 -8.92 -1.24
CA PHE A 72 -6.98 -9.13 -0.04
C PHE A 72 -6.23 -8.70 1.23
N ARG A 73 -5.03 -9.20 1.45
CA ARG A 73 -4.28 -8.93 2.68
C ARG A 73 -3.62 -7.56 2.68
N GLN A 74 -3.23 -7.03 1.53
CA GLN A 74 -2.46 -5.79 1.43
C GLN A 74 -3.33 -4.54 1.28
N ASN A 75 -4.50 -4.64 0.62
CA ASN A 75 -5.29 -3.48 0.26
C ASN A 75 -6.75 -3.51 0.74
N LEU A 76 -7.31 -4.70 1.06
CA LEU A 76 -8.70 -4.83 1.48
C LEU A 76 -8.84 -5.00 2.99
N LEU A 77 -8.12 -5.94 3.59
CA LEU A 77 -8.17 -6.19 5.05
C LEU A 77 -7.41 -5.13 5.85
N GLY A 78 -6.50 -4.42 5.23
CA GLY A 78 -5.78 -3.30 5.80
C GLY A 78 -5.28 -2.38 4.71
N LYS A 79 -5.30 -1.07 4.96
CA LYS A 79 -4.83 -0.04 4.03
C LYS A 79 -3.79 0.82 4.70
N ARG A 80 -2.95 1.47 3.90
CA ARG A 80 -2.11 2.56 4.40
C ARG A 80 -3.02 3.76 4.68
N VAL A 81 -2.79 4.41 5.79
CA VAL A 81 -3.56 5.57 6.22
C VAL A 81 -2.65 6.78 6.37
N ASP A 82 -3.21 7.95 6.08
CA ASP A 82 -2.53 9.22 6.29
C ASP A 82 -2.51 9.59 7.79
N TYR A 83 -1.77 10.62 8.14
CA TYR A 83 -1.60 11.10 9.51
C TYR A 83 -1.18 9.99 10.49
N SER A 84 -0.27 9.17 10.06
CA SER A 84 0.34 8.10 10.85
C SER A 84 1.85 8.10 10.68
N GLY A 85 2.56 7.72 11.73
CA GLY A 85 4.00 7.70 11.75
C GLY A 85 4.56 6.51 12.51
N ARG A 86 5.87 6.34 12.43
CA ARG A 86 6.61 5.31 13.17
C ARG A 86 7.86 5.94 13.77
N SER A 87 8.13 5.62 15.02
CA SER A 87 9.33 6.08 15.72
C SER A 87 9.84 5.02 16.68
N VAL A 88 11.00 5.25 17.22
CA VAL A 88 11.59 4.44 18.29
C VAL A 88 10.87 4.71 19.60
N ILE A 89 10.68 3.69 20.41
CA ILE A 89 10.07 3.79 21.74
C ILE A 89 11.20 3.92 22.76
N THR A 90 11.14 4.97 23.58
CA THR A 90 12.07 5.23 24.69
C THR A 90 11.31 5.39 26.00
N VAL A 91 12.00 5.23 27.10
CA VAL A 91 11.42 5.49 28.43
C VAL A 91 11.20 6.99 28.66
N GLY A 92 10.11 7.32 29.34
CA GLY A 92 9.76 8.69 29.72
C GLY A 92 9.42 8.78 31.21
N PRO A 93 10.44 8.83 32.12
CA PRO A 93 10.21 8.72 33.57
C PRO A 93 9.41 9.91 34.15
N THR A 94 9.36 11.03 33.47
CA THR A 94 8.64 12.23 33.87
C THR A 94 7.20 12.30 33.37
N LEU A 95 6.81 11.36 32.48
CA LEU A 95 5.47 11.34 31.89
C LEU A 95 4.49 10.57 32.78
N LYS A 96 3.24 11.03 32.82
CA LYS A 96 2.13 10.30 33.45
C LYS A 96 1.70 9.11 32.60
N LEU A 97 0.95 8.16 33.17
CA LEU A 97 0.53 6.93 32.50
C LEU A 97 -0.31 7.15 31.23
N HIS A 98 -1.03 8.26 31.16
CA HIS A 98 -1.86 8.65 30.01
C HIS A 98 -1.14 9.63 29.07
N GLN A 99 0.14 9.85 29.23
CA GLN A 99 0.91 10.78 28.42
C GLN A 99 1.97 10.05 27.59
N CYS A 100 2.18 10.51 26.38
CA CYS A 100 3.32 10.13 25.56
C CYS A 100 4.06 11.37 25.04
N GLY A 101 5.36 11.26 24.86
CA GLY A 101 6.17 12.29 24.23
C GLY A 101 6.34 11.99 22.74
N LEU A 102 6.02 12.96 21.91
CA LEU A 102 6.23 12.88 20.45
C LEU A 102 7.30 13.86 20.00
N PRO A 103 8.12 13.52 18.98
CA PRO A 103 8.96 14.50 18.31
C PRO A 103 8.12 15.64 17.74
N LYS A 104 8.52 16.89 17.98
CA LYS A 104 7.78 18.10 17.55
C LYS A 104 7.40 18.08 16.07
N LEU A 105 8.35 17.72 15.19
CA LEU A 105 8.12 17.68 13.76
C LEU A 105 7.11 16.58 13.36
N MET A 106 7.12 15.45 14.06
CA MET A 106 6.14 14.38 13.82
C MET A 106 4.75 14.83 14.26
N ALA A 107 4.63 15.47 15.41
CA ALA A 107 3.36 16.02 15.90
C ALA A 107 2.81 17.06 14.92
N LEU A 108 3.64 17.93 14.38
CA LEU A 108 3.26 18.92 13.38
C LEU A 108 2.64 18.27 12.13
N GLU A 109 3.24 17.18 11.62
CA GLU A 109 2.73 16.44 10.47
C GLU A 109 1.42 15.70 10.77
N LEU A 110 1.30 15.10 11.96
CA LEU A 110 0.09 14.35 12.34
C LEU A 110 -1.13 15.28 12.50
N PHE A 111 -0.92 16.48 13.06
CA PHE A 111 -1.99 17.42 13.37
C PHE A 111 -2.17 18.54 12.32
N LYS A 112 -1.52 18.44 11.16
CA LYS A 112 -1.64 19.43 10.08
C LYS A 112 -3.06 19.90 9.76
N PRO A 113 -4.07 19.02 9.59
CA PRO A 113 -5.42 19.48 9.26
C PRO A 113 -6.04 20.35 10.33
N PHE A 114 -5.80 20.00 11.60
CA PHE A 114 -6.32 20.78 12.75
C PHE A 114 -5.64 22.12 12.84
N ILE A 115 -4.32 22.18 12.60
CA ILE A 115 -3.56 23.43 12.59
C ILE A 115 -4.06 24.35 11.47
N PHE A 116 -4.31 23.81 10.26
CA PHE A 116 -4.85 24.59 9.16
C PHE A 116 -6.22 25.18 9.50
N ALA A 117 -7.12 24.39 10.09
CA ALA A 117 -8.42 24.88 10.53
C ALA A 117 -8.30 26.00 11.58
N GLN A 118 -7.40 25.86 12.55
CA GLN A 118 -7.18 26.88 13.57
C GLN A 118 -6.54 28.17 13.01
N LEU A 119 -5.63 28.05 12.04
CA LEU A 119 -5.06 29.21 11.35
C LEU A 119 -6.10 29.99 10.55
N GLU A 120 -7.06 29.29 9.94
CA GLU A 120 -8.18 29.89 9.21
C GLU A 120 -9.15 30.60 10.18
N VAL A 121 -9.56 29.90 11.26
CA VAL A 121 -10.47 30.48 12.29
C VAL A 121 -9.89 31.74 12.93
N ARG A 122 -8.58 31.77 13.16
CA ARG A 122 -7.87 32.94 13.73
C ARG A 122 -7.60 34.03 12.68
N GLY A 123 -7.94 33.82 11.42
CA GLY A 123 -7.72 34.81 10.36
C GLY A 123 -6.25 35.04 9.98
N ILE A 124 -5.34 34.16 10.41
CA ILE A 124 -3.90 34.27 10.12
C ILE A 124 -3.63 33.83 8.68
N ALA A 125 -4.36 32.84 8.21
CA ALA A 125 -4.26 32.35 6.82
C ALA A 125 -5.66 32.21 6.21
N THR A 126 -5.92 32.95 5.14
CA THR A 126 -7.21 32.94 4.42
C THR A 126 -7.27 31.86 3.35
N THR A 127 -6.14 31.22 3.02
CA THR A 127 -6.04 30.18 2.01
C THR A 127 -5.20 29.01 2.52
N ILE A 128 -5.55 27.81 2.07
CA ILE A 128 -4.78 26.58 2.40
C ILE A 128 -3.31 26.71 1.99
N LYS A 129 -3.02 27.42 0.90
CA LYS A 129 -1.65 27.64 0.45
C LYS A 129 -0.87 28.54 1.41
N ALA A 130 -1.49 29.58 1.94
CA ALA A 130 -0.89 30.44 2.96
C ALA A 130 -0.68 29.67 4.27
N ALA A 131 -1.68 28.93 4.73
CA ALA A 131 -1.58 28.08 5.93
C ALA A 131 -0.44 27.06 5.81
N LYS A 132 -0.29 26.40 4.66
CA LYS A 132 0.81 25.47 4.38
C LYS A 132 2.17 26.15 4.49
N LYS A 133 2.32 27.34 3.95
CA LYS A 133 3.57 28.12 4.01
C LYS A 133 3.90 28.51 5.46
N GLU A 134 2.92 28.93 6.25
CA GLU A 134 3.11 29.24 7.67
C GLU A 134 3.57 28.01 8.48
N VAL A 135 2.96 26.86 8.26
CA VAL A 135 3.35 25.60 8.93
C VAL A 135 4.75 25.17 8.51
N GLU A 136 5.12 25.30 7.23
CA GLU A 136 6.47 24.96 6.73
C GLU A 136 7.54 25.93 7.29
N SER A 137 7.19 27.19 7.51
CA SER A 137 8.12 28.18 8.13
C SER A 137 8.30 27.98 9.63
N GLY A 138 7.42 27.22 10.28
CA GLY A 138 7.53 26.88 11.70
C GLY A 138 7.44 28.11 12.63
N THR A 139 6.53 29.05 12.33
CA THR A 139 6.33 30.25 13.12
C THR A 139 5.94 29.93 14.57
N PRO A 140 6.27 30.77 15.56
CA PRO A 140 5.89 30.56 16.97
C PRO A 140 4.40 30.31 17.14
N VAL A 141 3.56 31.01 16.39
CA VAL A 141 2.10 30.87 16.42
C VAL A 141 1.65 29.44 16.06
N VAL A 142 2.33 28.79 15.13
CA VAL A 142 2.00 27.40 14.74
C VAL A 142 2.27 26.44 15.91
N TRP A 143 3.32 26.68 16.69
CA TRP A 143 3.64 25.85 17.86
C TRP A 143 2.65 26.06 18.99
N ASP A 144 2.19 27.31 19.23
CA ASP A 144 1.15 27.59 20.21
C ASP A 144 -0.18 26.92 19.85
N ILE A 145 -0.56 26.98 18.58
CA ILE A 145 -1.74 26.30 18.07
C ILE A 145 -1.59 24.77 18.20
N LEU A 146 -0.43 24.22 17.90
CA LEU A 146 -0.17 22.79 18.06
C LEU A 146 -0.34 22.36 19.52
N GLU A 147 0.14 23.15 20.47
CA GLU A 147 0.00 22.85 21.90
C GLU A 147 -1.47 22.82 22.34
N GLU A 148 -2.30 23.71 21.83
CA GLU A 148 -3.74 23.72 22.11
C GLU A 148 -4.43 22.49 21.48
N VAL A 149 -4.15 22.21 20.21
CA VAL A 149 -4.74 21.07 19.48
C VAL A 149 -4.41 19.73 20.15
N ILE A 150 -3.19 19.54 20.62
CA ILE A 150 -2.77 18.30 21.29
C ILE A 150 -3.56 18.04 22.59
N LYS A 151 -3.99 19.07 23.30
CA LYS A 151 -4.77 18.91 24.54
C LYS A 151 -6.15 18.30 24.30
N GLU A 152 -6.73 18.55 23.13
CA GLU A 152 -8.09 18.12 22.77
C GLU A 152 -8.14 16.84 21.95
N HIS A 153 -7.03 16.46 21.33
CA HIS A 153 -6.98 15.36 20.37
C HIS A 153 -6.00 14.27 20.80
N PRO A 154 -6.48 13.19 21.40
CA PRO A 154 -5.64 12.04 21.73
C PRO A 154 -5.16 11.30 20.47
N ILE A 155 -4.04 10.60 20.60
CA ILE A 155 -3.47 9.78 19.53
C ILE A 155 -3.59 8.31 19.89
N LEU A 156 -3.66 7.47 18.84
CA LEU A 156 -3.60 6.02 18.97
C LEU A 156 -2.15 5.55 18.89
N LEU A 157 -1.69 4.90 19.93
CA LEU A 157 -0.37 4.27 20.01
C LEU A 157 -0.47 2.77 19.77
N ASN A 158 0.37 2.23 18.91
CA ASN A 158 0.44 0.81 18.63
C ASN A 158 1.88 0.31 18.73
N ARG A 159 2.10 -0.77 19.45
CA ARG A 159 3.38 -1.49 19.49
C ARG A 159 3.28 -2.79 18.69
N ALA A 160 4.21 -3.00 17.75
CA ALA A 160 4.34 -4.28 17.05
C ALA A 160 5.08 -5.32 17.93
N PRO A 161 4.68 -6.62 17.92
CA PRO A 161 3.54 -7.18 17.21
C PRO A 161 2.20 -6.89 17.91
N THR A 162 1.16 -6.54 17.16
CA THR A 162 -0.20 -6.34 17.70
C THR A 162 -0.89 -7.69 17.84
N LEU A 163 -0.81 -8.31 19.02
CA LEU A 163 -1.35 -9.64 19.28
C LEU A 163 -2.80 -9.59 19.82
N HIS A 164 -3.15 -8.53 20.53
CA HIS A 164 -4.48 -8.34 21.12
C HIS A 164 -4.79 -6.83 21.24
N ARG A 165 -6.03 -6.52 21.60
CA ARG A 165 -6.54 -5.14 21.67
C ARG A 165 -5.73 -4.19 22.57
N LEU A 166 -5.10 -4.69 23.62
CA LEU A 166 -4.26 -3.87 24.51
C LEU A 166 -2.92 -3.45 23.90
N GLY A 167 -2.58 -3.96 22.71
CA GLY A 167 -1.44 -3.47 21.93
C GLY A 167 -1.70 -2.13 21.25
N ILE A 168 -2.96 -1.65 21.29
CA ILE A 168 -3.38 -0.34 20.79
C ILE A 168 -3.97 0.42 21.97
N GLN A 169 -3.41 1.59 22.26
CA GLN A 169 -3.79 2.42 23.38
C GLN A 169 -4.04 3.87 22.90
N ALA A 170 -4.92 4.60 23.56
CA ALA A 170 -5.24 6.00 23.31
C ALA A 170 -4.90 6.86 24.54
#